data_2e29ec4d3850c02975a1a9d5bff9692f
#
_entry.id   2e29ec4d3850c02975a1a9d5bff9692f
#
_cell.length_a   1.000
_cell.length_b   1.000
_cell.length_c   1.000
_cell.angle_alpha   90.00
_cell.angle_beta   90.00
_cell.angle_gamma   90.00
#
_symmetry.space_group_name_H-M   'P 1'
#
loop_
_entity.id
_entity.type
_entity.pdbx_description
1 polymer ?
#
loop_
_entity_poly.entity_id
_entity_poly.type
_entity_poly.pdbx_seq_one_letter_code
_entity_poly.pdbx_strand_id
1 'polypeptide(L)'
;MKRRLTREERRRRSNRTLRILTYLCFVGLLAIWLIGFLALNVDAEPPRPEHTKAIMPEITLDELEAAENELIEAALLARSTKMEDATITFYCCEERPHICGTGSGITASGRRVTPYVSCAVDPDIIPLGSTIMIEYNGEMVYLRADDTGPAVKGDHIDIAVPTHDFALSLGVQTADIWWCEE
;
A
#
# COMPACT_ATOMS: atom_id res chain seq x y z
N MET A 1 53.38 26.72 38.91
CA MET A 1 52.70 28.01 39.19
C MET A 1 51.21 27.85 39.08
N LYS A 2 50.45 27.84 40.19
CA LYS A 2 48.97 27.74 40.16
C LYS A 2 48.39 29.13 39.89
N ARG A 3 47.72 29.33 38.71
CA ARG A 3 47.09 30.58 38.32
C ARG A 3 45.95 30.93 39.29
N ARG A 4 46.04 32.10 39.95
CA ARG A 4 44.93 32.57 40.81
C ARG A 4 43.77 33.05 39.93
N LEU A 5 42.58 32.46 40.14
CA LEU A 5 41.37 32.83 39.42
C LEU A 5 40.96 34.28 39.79
N THR A 6 40.47 35.02 38.81
CA THR A 6 39.92 36.36 39.01
C THR A 6 38.61 36.35 39.82
N ARG A 7 38.21 37.49 40.39
CA ARG A 7 36.94 37.61 41.15
C ARG A 7 35.73 37.19 40.33
N GLU A 8 35.71 37.53 39.03
CA GLU A 8 34.62 37.13 38.12
C GLU A 8 34.59 35.66 37.82
N GLU A 9 35.75 35.04 37.62
CA GLU A 9 35.84 33.59 37.36
C GLU A 9 35.38 32.77 38.60
N ARG A 10 35.71 33.26 39.83
CA ARG A 10 35.18 32.66 41.07
C ARG A 10 33.67 32.78 41.18
N ARG A 11 33.09 33.96 40.83
CA ARG A 11 31.66 34.17 40.87
C ARG A 11 30.92 33.32 39.87
N ARG A 12 31.42 33.19 38.61
CA ARG A 12 30.85 32.31 37.59
C ARG A 12 30.93 30.84 37.98
N ARG A 13 32.04 30.43 38.62
CA ARG A 13 32.20 29.05 39.08
C ARG A 13 31.26 28.75 40.26
N SER A 14 31.11 29.68 41.20
CA SER A 14 30.17 29.56 42.32
C SER A 14 28.73 29.48 41.85
N ASN A 15 28.30 30.33 40.89
CA ASN A 15 26.95 30.30 40.33
C ASN A 15 26.68 29.02 39.56
N ARG A 16 27.69 28.49 38.85
CA ARG A 16 27.57 27.22 38.14
C ARG A 16 27.40 26.05 39.10
N THR A 17 28.20 26.05 40.18
CA THR A 17 28.11 25.02 41.25
C THR A 17 26.75 25.08 41.94
N LEU A 18 26.29 26.28 42.26
CA LEU A 18 24.97 26.47 42.87
C LEU A 18 23.83 25.97 41.98
N ARG A 19 23.84 26.26 40.67
CA ARG A 19 22.86 25.74 39.71
C ARG A 19 22.88 24.21 39.59
N ILE A 20 24.07 23.61 39.66
CA ILE A 20 24.20 22.14 39.62
C ILE A 20 23.63 21.55 40.91
N LEU A 21 23.94 22.14 42.08
CA LEU A 21 23.40 21.69 43.36
C LEU A 21 21.86 21.79 43.41
N THR A 22 21.30 22.92 42.96
CA THR A 22 19.83 23.09 42.91
C THR A 22 19.20 22.09 42.00
N TYR A 23 19.79 21.79 40.82
CA TYR A 23 19.30 20.78 39.91
C TYR A 23 19.33 19.38 40.50
N LEU A 24 20.43 19.00 41.17
CA LEU A 24 20.58 17.71 41.89
C LEU A 24 19.56 17.56 43.04
N CYS A 25 19.30 18.64 43.78
CA CYS A 25 18.26 18.64 44.81
C CYS A 25 16.86 18.42 44.22
N PHE A 26 16.56 19.10 43.09
CA PHE A 26 15.26 18.92 42.37
C PHE A 26 15.07 17.49 41.87
N VAL A 27 16.12 16.93 41.25
CA VAL A 27 16.09 15.54 40.77
C VAL A 27 15.95 14.55 41.93
N GLY A 28 16.64 14.79 43.02
CA GLY A 28 16.53 13.99 44.24
C GLY A 28 15.11 14.02 44.85
N LEU A 29 14.52 15.21 44.97
CA LEU A 29 13.14 15.36 45.46
C LEU A 29 12.12 14.70 44.52
N LEU A 30 12.32 14.81 43.22
CA LEU A 30 11.46 14.18 42.21
C LEU A 30 11.56 12.64 42.29
N ALA A 31 12.76 12.11 42.52
CA ALA A 31 12.96 10.68 42.69
C ALA A 31 12.30 10.16 44.00
N ILE A 32 12.41 10.89 45.09
CA ILE A 32 11.74 10.55 46.35
C ILE A 32 10.22 10.59 46.19
N TRP A 33 9.71 11.61 45.51
CA TRP A 33 8.27 11.73 45.20
C TRP A 33 7.77 10.58 44.32
N LEU A 34 8.53 10.21 43.29
CA LEU A 34 8.23 9.07 42.42
C LEU A 34 8.24 7.73 43.17
N ILE A 35 9.24 7.53 44.05
CA ILE A 35 9.34 6.33 44.88
C ILE A 35 8.17 6.27 45.88
N GLY A 36 7.83 7.41 46.51
CA GLY A 36 6.67 7.51 47.40
C GLY A 36 5.35 7.27 46.66
N PHE A 37 5.20 7.81 45.46
CA PHE A 37 4.03 7.58 44.62
C PHE A 37 3.91 6.11 44.18
N LEU A 38 5.03 5.45 43.80
CA LEU A 38 5.05 4.03 43.51
C LEU A 38 4.71 3.18 44.73
N ALA A 39 5.27 3.53 45.91
CA ALA A 39 5.04 2.79 47.15
C ALA A 39 3.57 2.87 47.62
N LEU A 40 2.91 4.02 47.41
CA LEU A 40 1.51 4.21 47.79
C LEU A 40 0.53 3.51 46.82
N ASN A 41 0.98 3.13 45.62
CA ASN A 41 0.17 2.44 44.61
C ASN A 41 0.46 0.93 44.50
N VAL A 42 1.40 0.41 45.30
CA VAL A 42 1.77 -1.02 45.23
C VAL A 42 0.74 -1.93 45.91
N ASP A 43 -0.05 -1.40 46.86
CA ASP A 43 -1.06 -2.21 47.55
C ASP A 43 -2.49 -2.14 46.98
N ALA A 44 -2.66 -1.36 45.89
CA ALA A 44 -3.88 -1.45 45.11
C ALA A 44 -3.70 -2.59 44.09
N GLU A 45 -3.99 -3.81 44.48
CA GLU A 45 -4.26 -4.88 43.50
C GLU A 45 -5.29 -4.32 42.54
N PRO A 46 -4.94 -4.17 41.24
CA PRO A 46 -5.91 -3.66 40.28
C PRO A 46 -7.14 -4.58 40.39
N PRO A 47 -8.37 -4.05 40.38
CA PRO A 47 -9.54 -4.88 40.43
C PRO A 47 -9.34 -5.93 39.34
N ARG A 48 -9.26 -7.20 39.78
CA ARG A 48 -9.14 -8.33 38.83
C ARG A 48 -10.26 -8.13 37.82
N PRO A 49 -9.97 -7.94 36.53
CA PRO A 49 -11.02 -7.73 35.57
C PRO A 49 -11.96 -8.93 35.76
N GLU A 50 -13.17 -8.67 36.23
CA GLU A 50 -14.22 -9.65 36.04
C GLU A 50 -14.07 -10.07 34.59
N HIS A 51 -13.85 -11.36 34.35
CA HIS A 51 -13.89 -11.94 33.02
C HIS A 51 -15.32 -11.73 32.49
N THR A 52 -15.65 -10.48 32.16
CA THR A 52 -16.64 -10.21 31.16
C THR A 52 -16.04 -10.93 29.95
N LYS A 53 -16.56 -12.14 29.69
CA LYS A 53 -16.35 -12.79 28.42
C LYS A 53 -16.67 -11.70 27.39
N ALA A 54 -15.61 -11.01 26.93
CA ALA A 54 -15.75 -10.23 25.72
C ALA A 54 -16.22 -11.27 24.71
N ILE A 55 -17.49 -11.21 24.39
CA ILE A 55 -18.05 -11.93 23.26
C ILE A 55 -17.36 -11.24 22.09
N MET A 56 -16.14 -11.68 21.79
CA MET A 56 -15.54 -11.38 20.50
C MET A 56 -16.52 -11.99 19.49
N PRO A 57 -17.07 -11.20 18.59
CA PRO A 57 -17.87 -11.78 17.53
C PRO A 57 -17.01 -12.89 16.92
N GLU A 58 -17.61 -14.07 16.75
CA GLU A 58 -16.95 -15.20 16.12
C GLU A 58 -16.81 -14.81 14.66
N ILE A 59 -15.65 -14.20 14.32
CA ILE A 59 -15.30 -13.81 12.95
C ILE A 59 -15.12 -15.12 12.20
N THR A 60 -15.90 -15.31 11.17
CA THR A 60 -15.80 -16.46 10.29
C THR A 60 -14.56 -16.34 9.41
N LEU A 61 -14.05 -17.46 8.91
CA LEU A 61 -12.92 -17.46 7.96
C LEU A 61 -13.24 -16.63 6.71
N ASP A 62 -14.49 -16.72 6.22
CA ASP A 62 -14.95 -15.96 5.05
C ASP A 62 -14.91 -14.44 5.29
N GLU A 63 -15.30 -13.99 6.50
CA GLU A 63 -15.21 -12.56 6.87
C GLU A 63 -13.77 -12.08 7.00
N LEU A 64 -12.86 -12.94 7.46
CA LEU A 64 -11.44 -12.62 7.56
C LEU A 64 -10.81 -12.51 6.17
N GLU A 65 -11.10 -13.46 5.27
CA GLU A 65 -10.62 -13.45 3.89
C GLU A 65 -11.16 -12.23 3.12
N ALA A 66 -12.43 -11.87 3.32
CA ALA A 66 -13.02 -10.69 2.72
C ALA A 66 -12.32 -9.40 3.19
N ALA A 67 -12.06 -9.27 4.50
CA ALA A 67 -11.35 -8.11 5.05
C ALA A 67 -9.89 -8.04 4.58
N GLU A 68 -9.21 -9.18 4.42
CA GLU A 68 -7.86 -9.24 3.87
C GLU A 68 -7.83 -8.79 2.41
N ASN A 69 -8.76 -9.28 1.59
CA ASN A 69 -8.89 -8.89 0.19
C ASN A 69 -9.17 -7.40 0.03
N GLU A 70 -10.08 -6.83 0.83
CA GLU A 70 -10.36 -5.39 0.84
C GLU A 70 -9.12 -4.56 1.19
N LEU A 71 -8.33 -5.02 2.17
CA LEU A 71 -7.09 -4.35 2.56
C LEU A 71 -6.03 -4.41 1.46
N ILE A 72 -5.90 -5.55 0.78
CA ILE A 72 -4.97 -5.73 -0.35
C ILE A 72 -5.38 -4.81 -1.50
N GLU A 73 -6.66 -4.78 -1.84
CA GLU A 73 -7.20 -3.91 -2.90
C GLU A 73 -6.96 -2.43 -2.58
N ALA A 74 -7.29 -1.99 -1.37
CA ALA A 74 -7.03 -0.62 -0.94
C ALA A 74 -5.54 -0.26 -0.99
N ALA A 75 -4.66 -1.19 -0.61
CA ALA A 75 -3.21 -0.98 -0.67
C ALA A 75 -2.69 -0.92 -2.11
N LEU A 76 -3.24 -1.71 -3.02
CA LEU A 76 -2.93 -1.66 -4.45
C LEU A 76 -3.38 -0.33 -5.05
N LEU A 77 -4.62 0.08 -4.83
CA LEU A 77 -5.18 1.34 -5.32
C LEU A 77 -4.40 2.55 -4.79
N ALA A 78 -3.99 2.54 -3.52
CA ALA A 78 -3.25 3.64 -2.90
C ALA A 78 -1.87 3.90 -3.55
N ARG A 79 -1.25 2.89 -4.17
CA ARG A 79 0.04 3.01 -4.87
C ARG A 79 -0.09 3.07 -6.39
N SER A 80 -1.31 2.98 -6.91
CA SER A 80 -1.59 2.94 -8.34
C SER A 80 -1.66 4.32 -8.94
N THR A 81 -1.32 4.41 -10.21
CA THR A 81 -1.62 5.55 -11.07
C THR A 81 -2.99 5.36 -11.68
N LYS A 82 -3.85 6.38 -11.59
CA LYS A 82 -5.18 6.38 -12.21
C LYS A 82 -5.11 6.95 -13.63
N MET A 83 -5.82 6.33 -14.55
CA MET A 83 -6.14 6.85 -15.88
C MET A 83 -7.65 6.89 -16.00
N GLU A 84 -8.20 8.09 -16.23
CA GLU A 84 -9.63 8.30 -16.38
C GLU A 84 -10.04 8.10 -17.84
N ASP A 85 -11.26 7.61 -18.06
CA ASP A 85 -11.88 7.44 -19.38
C ASP A 85 -11.01 6.65 -20.39
N ALA A 86 -10.26 5.66 -19.93
CA ALA A 86 -9.45 4.83 -20.81
C ALA A 86 -10.34 4.11 -21.85
N THR A 87 -9.86 4.07 -23.08
CA THR A 87 -10.51 3.34 -24.16
C THR A 87 -10.21 1.85 -24.04
N ILE A 88 -11.25 1.03 -23.93
CA ILE A 88 -11.14 -0.42 -23.76
C ILE A 88 -11.61 -1.10 -25.03
N THR A 89 -10.74 -1.92 -25.62
CA THR A 89 -11.07 -2.83 -26.72
C THR A 89 -10.73 -4.27 -26.35
N PHE A 90 -11.04 -5.19 -27.26
CA PHE A 90 -10.88 -6.61 -27.00
C PHE A 90 -10.28 -7.32 -28.22
N TYR A 91 -9.27 -8.16 -27.98
CA TYR A 91 -8.68 -9.00 -29.00
C TYR A 91 -8.79 -10.49 -28.66
N CYS A 92 -8.88 -11.36 -29.65
CA CYS A 92 -9.05 -12.78 -29.41
C CYS A 92 -7.72 -13.52 -29.23
N CYS A 93 -7.76 -14.57 -28.40
CA CYS A 93 -6.65 -15.49 -28.17
C CYS A 93 -6.59 -16.66 -29.16
N GLU A 94 -7.44 -16.66 -30.20
CA GLU A 94 -7.45 -17.73 -31.19
C GLU A 94 -6.15 -17.74 -31.99
N GLU A 95 -5.57 -18.92 -32.16
CA GLU A 95 -4.34 -19.15 -32.93
C GLU A 95 -4.63 -19.08 -34.45
N ARG A 96 -5.14 -17.94 -34.90
CA ARG A 96 -5.48 -17.68 -36.28
C ARG A 96 -4.73 -16.46 -36.80
N PRO A 97 -3.74 -16.61 -37.66
CA PRO A 97 -3.04 -15.48 -38.25
C PRO A 97 -4.04 -14.51 -38.92
N HIS A 98 -3.79 -13.20 -38.80
CA HIS A 98 -4.52 -12.10 -39.44
C HIS A 98 -5.92 -11.76 -38.90
N ILE A 99 -6.40 -12.36 -37.82
CA ILE A 99 -7.65 -11.93 -37.17
C ILE A 99 -7.37 -10.86 -36.13
N CYS A 100 -6.67 -11.27 -35.05
CA CYS A 100 -6.24 -10.35 -33.99
C CYS A 100 -4.74 -10.53 -33.76
N GLY A 101 -3.93 -9.67 -34.34
CA GLY A 101 -2.47 -9.73 -34.19
C GLY A 101 -1.79 -10.83 -35.01
N THR A 102 -0.74 -11.42 -34.45
CA THR A 102 0.10 -12.42 -35.14
C THR A 102 -0.45 -13.83 -35.10
N GLY A 103 -1.39 -14.13 -34.24
CA GLY A 103 -1.91 -15.47 -33.97
C GLY A 103 -0.90 -16.44 -33.37
N SER A 104 0.25 -15.92 -32.88
CA SER A 104 1.30 -16.75 -32.27
C SER A 104 0.93 -17.28 -30.88
N GLY A 105 -0.04 -16.67 -30.24
CA GLY A 105 -0.40 -16.95 -28.83
C GLY A 105 0.64 -16.50 -27.81
N ILE A 106 1.67 -15.73 -28.25
CA ILE A 106 2.72 -15.20 -27.40
C ILE A 106 2.64 -13.68 -27.40
N THR A 107 2.59 -13.09 -26.23
CA THR A 107 2.54 -11.65 -26.00
C THR A 107 3.90 -10.97 -26.16
N ALA A 108 3.94 -9.65 -26.20
CA ALA A 108 5.17 -8.86 -26.29
C ALA A 108 6.10 -9.10 -25.08
N SER A 109 5.56 -9.46 -23.91
CA SER A 109 6.34 -9.85 -22.74
C SER A 109 6.98 -11.25 -22.83
N GLY A 110 6.69 -12.00 -23.91
CA GLY A 110 7.15 -13.38 -24.12
C GLY A 110 6.34 -14.44 -23.37
N ARG A 111 5.24 -14.06 -22.74
CA ARG A 111 4.34 -14.98 -22.04
C ARG A 111 3.25 -15.47 -22.98
N ARG A 112 2.62 -16.59 -22.64
CA ARG A 112 1.43 -17.05 -23.37
C ARG A 112 0.26 -16.12 -23.06
N VAL A 113 -0.45 -15.69 -24.10
CA VAL A 113 -1.67 -14.90 -23.95
C VAL A 113 -2.71 -15.69 -23.17
N THR A 114 -3.35 -15.06 -22.20
CA THR A 114 -4.37 -15.68 -21.34
C THR A 114 -5.63 -14.82 -21.37
N PRO A 115 -6.77 -15.37 -21.81
CA PRO A 115 -8.03 -14.63 -21.81
C PRO A 115 -8.36 -14.08 -20.41
N TYR A 116 -8.90 -12.86 -20.37
CA TYR A 116 -9.29 -12.15 -19.15
C TYR A 116 -8.15 -11.84 -18.16
N VAL A 117 -6.90 -12.09 -18.56
CA VAL A 117 -5.70 -11.80 -17.77
C VAL A 117 -4.73 -10.92 -18.56
N SER A 118 -4.41 -11.30 -19.79
CA SER A 118 -3.48 -10.53 -20.64
C SER A 118 -4.15 -9.30 -21.22
N CYS A 119 -3.42 -8.20 -21.23
CA CYS A 119 -3.87 -6.93 -21.78
C CYS A 119 -2.73 -6.30 -22.58
N ALA A 120 -3.03 -5.76 -23.76
CA ALA A 120 -2.11 -4.94 -24.53
C ALA A 120 -2.24 -3.47 -24.08
N VAL A 121 -1.12 -2.79 -24.03
CA VAL A 121 -0.98 -1.41 -23.54
C VAL A 121 -0.01 -0.61 -24.40
N ASP A 122 0.03 0.70 -24.20
CA ASP A 122 1.15 1.53 -24.62
C ASP A 122 2.28 1.44 -23.60
N PRO A 123 3.43 0.80 -23.91
CA PRO A 123 4.51 0.61 -22.96
C PRO A 123 5.23 1.90 -22.56
N ASP A 124 4.99 2.99 -23.30
CA ASP A 124 5.52 4.33 -22.95
C ASP A 124 4.71 4.98 -21.80
N ILE A 125 3.52 4.44 -21.48
CA ILE A 125 2.64 4.91 -20.40
C ILE A 125 2.51 3.87 -19.32
N ILE A 126 2.16 2.64 -19.68
CA ILE A 126 1.99 1.51 -18.75
C ILE A 126 3.10 0.49 -19.02
N PRO A 127 4.10 0.36 -18.16
CA PRO A 127 5.18 -0.60 -18.36
C PRO A 127 4.67 -2.04 -18.48
N LEU A 128 5.30 -2.85 -19.35
CA LEU A 128 5.00 -4.27 -19.42
C LEU A 128 5.35 -4.96 -18.09
N GLY A 129 4.46 -5.81 -17.62
CA GLY A 129 4.52 -6.47 -16.31
C GLY A 129 3.65 -5.79 -15.25
N SER A 130 3.18 -4.55 -15.48
CA SER A 130 2.28 -3.87 -14.54
C SER A 130 0.97 -4.64 -14.34
N THR A 131 0.45 -4.56 -13.12
CA THR A 131 -0.92 -4.97 -12.80
C THR A 131 -1.87 -3.83 -13.14
N ILE A 132 -2.90 -4.11 -13.94
CA ILE A 132 -3.98 -3.18 -14.29
C ILE A 132 -5.24 -3.60 -13.55
N MET A 133 -5.95 -2.64 -12.97
CA MET A 133 -7.21 -2.84 -12.26
C MET A 133 -8.30 -2.05 -12.96
N ILE A 134 -9.44 -2.69 -13.17
CA ILE A 134 -10.65 -2.10 -13.78
C ILE A 134 -11.84 -2.48 -12.92
N GLU A 135 -12.69 -1.52 -12.58
CA GLU A 135 -13.97 -1.83 -11.94
C GLU A 135 -14.98 -2.26 -13.00
N TYR A 136 -15.51 -3.47 -12.86
CA TYR A 136 -16.53 -4.02 -13.73
C TYR A 136 -17.68 -4.61 -12.91
N ASN A 137 -18.88 -4.06 -13.10
CA ASN A 137 -20.09 -4.45 -12.37
C ASN A 137 -19.95 -4.40 -10.84
N GLY A 138 -19.13 -3.49 -10.29
CA GLY A 138 -18.89 -3.33 -8.86
C GLY A 138 -17.87 -4.31 -8.30
N GLU A 139 -17.17 -5.05 -9.15
CA GLU A 139 -16.06 -5.92 -8.78
C GLU A 139 -14.76 -5.43 -9.43
N MET A 140 -13.65 -5.56 -8.71
CA MET A 140 -12.34 -5.21 -9.24
C MET A 140 -11.77 -6.37 -10.06
N VAL A 141 -11.52 -6.13 -11.34
CA VAL A 141 -10.89 -7.08 -12.27
C VAL A 141 -9.41 -6.75 -12.41
N TYR A 142 -8.57 -7.75 -12.27
CA TYR A 142 -7.11 -7.62 -12.35
C TYR A 142 -6.59 -8.21 -13.67
N LEU A 143 -5.87 -7.36 -14.42
CA LEU A 143 -5.24 -7.72 -15.69
C LEU A 143 -3.73 -7.53 -15.58
N ARG A 144 -3.00 -8.12 -16.50
CA ARG A 144 -1.55 -7.96 -16.60
C ARG A 144 -1.20 -7.30 -17.94
N ALA A 145 -0.43 -6.22 -17.88
CA ALA A 145 0.14 -5.55 -19.04
C ALA A 145 1.19 -6.44 -19.71
N ASP A 146 0.76 -7.33 -20.58
CA ASP A 146 1.60 -8.37 -21.19
C ASP A 146 1.97 -8.07 -22.62
N ASP A 147 1.10 -7.35 -23.32
CA ASP A 147 1.17 -7.24 -24.78
C ASP A 147 1.23 -5.79 -25.25
N THR A 148 1.49 -5.61 -26.51
CA THR A 148 1.49 -4.32 -27.17
C THR A 148 0.83 -4.46 -28.56
N GLY A 149 0.22 -3.38 -29.03
CA GLY A 149 -0.35 -3.34 -30.38
C GLY A 149 0.01 -2.02 -31.07
N PRO A 150 0.15 -2.00 -32.41
CA PRO A 150 0.44 -0.77 -33.14
C PRO A 150 -0.68 0.28 -33.02
N ALA A 151 -1.92 -0.17 -32.79
CA ALA A 151 -3.08 0.68 -32.56
C ALA A 151 -3.35 0.98 -31.08
N VAL A 152 -2.67 0.29 -30.15
CA VAL A 152 -2.85 0.47 -28.71
C VAL A 152 -1.87 1.55 -28.25
N LYS A 153 -2.38 2.78 -28.19
CA LYS A 153 -1.58 3.97 -27.86
C LYS A 153 -2.33 4.92 -26.94
N GLY A 154 -1.54 5.61 -26.10
CA GLY A 154 -2.10 6.59 -25.18
C GLY A 154 -2.92 5.93 -24.06
N ASP A 155 -4.16 6.36 -23.94
CA ASP A 155 -5.17 5.89 -22.99
C ASP A 155 -5.93 4.62 -23.43
N HIS A 156 -5.44 3.96 -24.48
CA HIS A 156 -6.06 2.77 -25.05
C HIS A 156 -5.45 1.51 -24.46
N ILE A 157 -6.29 0.60 -23.98
CA ILE A 157 -5.92 -0.78 -23.61
C ILE A 157 -6.76 -1.79 -24.37
N ASP A 158 -6.19 -2.96 -24.64
CA ASP A 158 -6.85 -4.00 -25.44
C ASP A 158 -6.79 -5.32 -24.68
N ILE A 159 -7.96 -5.83 -24.26
CA ILE A 159 -8.08 -6.96 -23.33
C ILE A 159 -8.21 -8.26 -24.11
N ALA A 160 -7.41 -9.26 -23.75
CA ALA A 160 -7.47 -10.59 -24.31
C ALA A 160 -8.77 -11.31 -23.94
N VAL A 161 -9.48 -11.84 -24.95
CA VAL A 161 -10.70 -12.64 -24.76
C VAL A 161 -10.62 -13.94 -25.57
N PRO A 162 -11.46 -14.95 -25.28
CA PRO A 162 -11.30 -16.28 -25.88
C PRO A 162 -11.46 -16.30 -27.40
N THR A 163 -12.47 -15.62 -27.94
CA THR A 163 -12.83 -15.74 -29.36
C THR A 163 -13.03 -14.38 -30.03
N HIS A 164 -12.86 -14.36 -31.35
CA HIS A 164 -13.05 -13.17 -32.15
C HIS A 164 -14.50 -12.66 -32.13
N ASP A 165 -15.46 -13.56 -32.24
CA ASP A 165 -16.90 -13.20 -32.21
C ASP A 165 -17.26 -12.58 -30.86
N PHE A 166 -16.65 -13.07 -29.76
CA PHE A 166 -16.85 -12.49 -28.44
C PHE A 166 -16.23 -11.10 -28.33
N ALA A 167 -15.01 -10.91 -28.85
CA ALA A 167 -14.37 -9.59 -28.90
C ALA A 167 -15.26 -8.57 -29.66
N LEU A 168 -15.79 -8.95 -30.83
CA LEU A 168 -16.70 -8.09 -31.60
C LEU A 168 -17.99 -7.77 -30.83
N SER A 169 -18.53 -8.71 -30.08
CA SER A 169 -19.76 -8.50 -29.30
C SER A 169 -19.62 -7.50 -28.16
N LEU A 170 -18.40 -7.34 -27.62
CA LEU A 170 -18.10 -6.40 -26.54
C LEU A 170 -17.92 -4.96 -27.07
N GLY A 171 -17.49 -4.80 -28.34
CA GLY A 171 -17.28 -3.50 -28.97
C GLY A 171 -16.18 -2.68 -28.30
N VAL A 172 -16.36 -1.36 -28.31
CA VAL A 172 -15.47 -0.39 -27.66
C VAL A 172 -16.17 0.13 -26.41
N GLN A 173 -15.47 0.14 -25.30
CA GLN A 173 -15.96 0.61 -24.00
C GLN A 173 -15.05 1.71 -23.46
N THR A 174 -15.48 2.36 -22.40
CA THR A 174 -14.68 3.35 -21.67
C THR A 174 -14.78 3.06 -20.18
N ALA A 175 -13.68 3.07 -19.49
CA ALA A 175 -13.64 2.88 -18.05
C ALA A 175 -12.44 3.58 -17.41
N ASP A 176 -12.55 3.90 -16.13
CA ASP A 176 -11.41 4.28 -15.33
C ASP A 176 -10.58 3.03 -15.05
N ILE A 177 -9.27 3.17 -15.16
CA ILE A 177 -8.31 2.11 -14.82
C ILE A 177 -7.28 2.62 -13.84
N TRP A 178 -6.75 1.70 -13.07
CA TRP A 178 -5.59 1.93 -12.20
C TRP A 178 -4.50 0.95 -12.58
N TRP A 179 -3.25 1.37 -12.47
CA TRP A 179 -2.13 0.47 -12.72
C TRP A 179 -0.97 0.72 -11.76
N CYS A 180 -0.25 -0.34 -11.43
CA CYS A 180 0.97 -0.27 -10.63
C CYS A 180 2.02 -1.25 -11.17
N GLU A 181 3.28 -0.85 -11.06
CA GLU A 181 4.41 -1.73 -11.35
C GLU A 181 4.58 -2.76 -10.22
N GLU A 182 4.97 -4.00 -10.59
CA GLU A 182 5.32 -5.04 -9.62
C GLU A 182 6.69 -4.80 -8.98
#